data_903e80bf77b54257e16304d39b6fbc75
#
_entry.id   903e80bf77b54257e16304d39b6fbc75
#
_cell.length_a   1.000
_cell.length_b   1.000
_cell.length_c   1.000
_cell.angle_alpha   90.00
_cell.angle_beta   90.00
_cell.angle_gamma   90.00
#
_symmetry.space_group_name_H-M   'P 1'
#
loop_
_entity.id
_entity.type
_entity.pdbx_description
1 polymer ?
#
loop_
_entity_poly.entity_id
_entity_poly.type
_entity_poly.pdbx_seq_one_letter_code
_entity_poly.pdbx_strand_id
1 'polypeptide(L)' 'MDKETHSEGKEAALQKKQQREQKARERKEQREREEEELEERKQIRQEEQEERKQIRQEEREERKREREKARGQQESSS' A
#
# COMPACT_ATOMS: atom_id res chain seq x y z
N MET A 1 -47.39 -16.56 31.25
CA MET A 1 -45.99 -16.96 31.39
C MET A 1 -45.34 -17.24 30.04
N ASP A 2 -45.99 -17.93 29.15
CA ASP A 2 -45.38 -18.28 27.82
C ASP A 2 -45.13 -17.06 26.94
N LYS A 3 -45.89 -15.97 27.09
CA LYS A 3 -45.66 -14.73 26.31
C LYS A 3 -44.37 -13.98 26.69
N GLU A 4 -43.99 -14.00 27.97
CA GLU A 4 -42.76 -13.35 28.44
C GLU A 4 -41.52 -14.10 28.01
N THR A 5 -41.57 -15.42 28.09
CA THR A 5 -40.46 -16.29 27.61
C THR A 5 -40.25 -16.16 26.12
N HIS A 6 -41.33 -16.01 25.34
CA HIS A 6 -41.25 -15.81 23.89
C HIS A 6 -40.66 -14.46 23.50
N SER A 7 -41.00 -13.38 24.22
CA SER A 7 -40.47 -12.06 23.95
C SER A 7 -38.98 -11.95 24.31
N GLU A 8 -38.57 -12.56 25.40
CA GLU A 8 -37.16 -12.64 25.81
C GLU A 8 -36.32 -13.41 24.79
N GLY A 9 -36.84 -14.52 24.27
CA GLY A 9 -36.19 -15.32 23.23
C GLY A 9 -36.04 -14.56 21.90
N LYS A 10 -37.07 -13.78 21.54
CA LYS A 10 -37.00 -12.94 20.32
C LYS A 10 -35.99 -11.80 20.45
N GLU A 11 -35.96 -11.14 21.61
CA GLU A 11 -35.01 -10.06 21.88
C GLU A 11 -33.59 -10.59 21.90
N ALA A 12 -33.32 -11.74 22.51
CA ALA A 12 -32.02 -12.37 22.53
C ALA A 12 -31.57 -12.78 21.12
N ALA A 13 -32.50 -13.31 20.33
CA ALA A 13 -32.20 -13.67 18.92
C ALA A 13 -31.90 -12.45 18.07
N LEU A 14 -32.63 -11.35 18.26
CA LEU A 14 -32.39 -10.07 17.61
C LEU A 14 -31.04 -9.47 17.96
N GLN A 15 -30.69 -9.49 19.24
CA GLN A 15 -29.40 -9.00 19.73
C GLN A 15 -28.25 -9.81 19.14
N LYS A 16 -28.36 -11.12 19.10
CA LYS A 16 -27.35 -12.00 18.46
C LYS A 16 -27.20 -11.71 16.98
N LYS A 17 -28.31 -11.51 16.29
CA LYS A 17 -28.31 -11.16 14.87
C LYS A 17 -27.61 -9.83 14.63
N GLN A 18 -27.93 -8.81 15.41
CA GLN A 18 -27.30 -7.50 15.32
C GLN A 18 -25.81 -7.55 15.63
N GLN A 19 -25.40 -8.32 16.62
CA GLN A 19 -23.99 -8.51 16.93
C GLN A 19 -23.22 -9.20 15.80
N ARG A 20 -23.83 -10.21 15.18
CA ARG A 20 -23.23 -10.89 14.02
C ARG A 20 -23.06 -9.97 12.83
N GLU A 21 -24.09 -9.17 12.54
CA GLU A 21 -24.06 -8.19 11.43
C GLU A 21 -23.01 -7.12 11.70
N GLN A 22 -22.91 -6.64 12.94
CA GLN A 22 -21.92 -5.66 13.34
C GLN A 22 -20.50 -6.21 13.20
N LYS A 23 -20.25 -7.42 13.67
CA LYS A 23 -18.95 -8.09 13.52
C LYS A 23 -18.59 -8.35 12.06
N ALA A 24 -19.57 -8.71 11.25
CA ALA A 24 -19.35 -8.92 9.82
C ALA A 24 -18.97 -7.62 9.11
N ARG A 25 -19.59 -6.49 9.46
CA ARG A 25 -19.25 -5.17 8.94
C ARG A 25 -17.84 -4.75 9.38
N GLU A 26 -17.51 -4.94 10.63
CA GLU A 26 -16.18 -4.61 11.17
C GLU A 26 -15.09 -5.40 10.45
N ARG A 27 -15.31 -6.69 10.24
CA ARG A 27 -14.37 -7.55 9.48
C ARG A 27 -14.20 -7.09 8.04
N LYS A 28 -15.30 -6.72 7.40
CA LYS A 28 -15.28 -6.24 6.03
C LYS A 28 -14.52 -4.92 5.92
N GLU A 29 -14.79 -3.98 6.81
CA GLU A 29 -14.08 -2.71 6.86
C GLU A 29 -12.58 -2.89 7.13
N GLN A 30 -12.24 -3.81 8.02
CA GLN A 30 -10.85 -4.11 8.33
C GLN A 30 -10.12 -4.71 7.13
N ARG A 31 -10.76 -5.62 6.40
CA ARG A 31 -10.20 -6.19 5.15
C ARG A 31 -9.99 -5.13 4.09
N GLU A 32 -10.95 -4.25 3.91
CA GLU A 32 -10.86 -3.16 2.95
C GLU A 32 -9.70 -2.22 3.29
N ARG A 33 -9.50 -1.89 4.56
CA ARG A 33 -8.37 -1.09 5.02
C ARG A 33 -7.03 -1.79 4.79
N GLU A 34 -6.96 -3.07 5.07
CA GLU A 34 -5.75 -3.86 4.84
C GLU A 34 -5.41 -3.95 3.35
N GLU A 35 -6.39 -4.12 2.48
CA GLU A 35 -6.20 -4.13 1.04
C GLU A 35 -5.72 -2.77 0.53
N GLU A 36 -6.31 -1.67 1.00
CA GLU A 36 -5.87 -0.31 0.65
C GLU A 36 -4.43 -0.05 1.09
N GLU A 37 -4.07 -0.46 2.31
CA GLU A 37 -2.70 -0.34 2.80
C GLU A 37 -1.71 -1.14 1.97
N LEU A 38 -2.09 -2.34 1.56
CA LEU A 38 -1.25 -3.18 0.70
C LEU A 38 -1.04 -2.55 -0.68
N GLU A 39 -2.08 -1.98 -1.27
CA GLU A 39 -1.98 -1.28 -2.54
C GLU A 39 -1.11 -0.04 -2.46
N GLU A 40 -1.27 0.76 -1.40
CA GLU A 40 -0.42 1.91 -1.15
C GLU A 40 1.04 1.52 -1.02
N ARG A 41 1.34 0.47 -0.27
CA ARG A 41 2.71 -0.05 -0.13
C ARG A 41 3.30 -0.52 -1.45
N LYS A 42 2.50 -1.16 -2.29
CA LYS A 42 2.94 -1.57 -3.63
C LYS A 42 3.27 -0.38 -4.51
N GLN A 43 2.43 0.66 -4.48
CA GLN A 43 2.67 1.88 -5.23
C GLN A 43 3.94 2.59 -4.77
N ILE A 44 4.12 2.71 -3.47
CA ILE A 44 5.33 3.32 -2.90
C ILE A 44 6.58 2.55 -3.31
N ARG A 45 6.55 1.22 -3.29
CA ARG A 45 7.67 0.39 -3.73
C ARG A 45 7.99 0.58 -5.21
N GLN A 46 6.97 0.67 -6.06
CA GLN A 46 7.16 0.90 -7.49
C GLN A 46 7.75 2.27 -7.74
N GLU A 47 7.27 3.30 -7.08
CA GLU A 47 7.80 4.66 -7.18
C GLU A 47 9.26 4.73 -6.72
N GLU A 48 9.58 4.09 -5.61
CA GLU A 48 10.96 4.01 -5.11
C GLU A 48 11.88 3.29 -6.09
N GLN A 49 11.42 2.21 -6.70
CA GLN A 49 12.19 1.48 -7.68
C GLN A 49 12.44 2.30 -8.95
N GLU A 50 11.45 3.04 -9.41
CA GLU A 50 11.56 3.93 -10.55
C GLU A 50 12.52 5.09 -10.27
N GLU A 51 12.42 5.70 -9.10
CA GLU A 51 13.37 6.73 -8.65
C GLU A 51 14.80 6.21 -8.63
N ARG A 52 15.01 5.03 -8.07
CA ARG A 52 16.34 4.41 -8.05
C ARG A 52 16.90 4.14 -9.45
N LYS A 53 16.05 3.70 -10.37
CA LYS A 53 16.45 3.51 -11.78
C LYS A 53 16.84 4.83 -12.43
N GLN A 54 16.08 5.89 -12.21
CA GLN A 54 16.38 7.21 -12.74
C GLN A 54 17.68 7.76 -12.19
N ILE A 55 17.90 7.63 -10.89
CA ILE A 55 19.13 8.06 -10.23
C ILE A 55 20.33 7.30 -10.81
N ARG A 56 20.22 6.00 -11.00
CA ARG A 56 21.28 5.20 -11.62
C ARG A 56 21.59 5.62 -13.06
N GLN A 57 20.56 5.93 -13.84
CA GLN A 57 20.73 6.41 -15.19
C GLN A 57 21.41 7.77 -15.22
N GLU A 58 21.00 8.69 -14.37
CA GLU A 58 21.61 10.01 -14.25
C GLU A 58 23.07 9.92 -13.83
N GLU A 59 23.38 9.08 -12.85
CA GLU A 59 24.75 8.83 -12.41
C GLU A 59 25.62 8.25 -13.54
N ARG A 60 25.09 7.34 -14.34
CA ARG A 60 25.80 6.77 -15.48
C ARG A 60 26.06 7.82 -16.56
N GLU A 61 25.09 8.67 -16.84
CA GLU A 61 25.22 9.75 -17.79
C GLU A 61 26.23 10.80 -17.34
N GLU A 62 26.23 11.15 -16.07
CA GLU A 62 27.23 12.04 -15.48
C GLU A 62 28.64 11.47 -15.61
N ARG A 63 28.82 10.22 -15.26
CA ARG A 63 30.13 9.55 -15.38
C ARG A 63 30.60 9.50 -16.84
N LYS A 64 29.69 9.27 -17.75
CA LYS A 64 29.97 9.27 -19.17
C LYS A 64 30.41 10.64 -19.67
N ARG A 65 29.71 11.71 -19.25
CA ARG A 65 30.08 13.09 -19.57
C ARG A 65 31.42 13.47 -19.00
N GLU A 66 31.71 13.09 -17.77
CA GLU A 66 33.01 13.33 -17.14
C GLU A 66 34.15 12.63 -17.89
N ARG A 67 33.93 11.38 -18.32
CA ARG A 67 34.89 10.65 -19.13
C ARG A 67 35.14 11.31 -20.49
N GLU A 68 34.13 11.78 -21.15
CA GLU A 68 34.22 12.50 -22.41
C GLU A 68 34.95 13.83 -22.26
N LYS A 69 34.70 14.56 -21.20
CA LYS A 69 35.45 15.78 -20.88
C LYS A 69 36.93 15.50 -20.60
N ALA A 70 37.21 14.46 -19.84
CA ALA A 70 38.59 14.05 -19.55
C ALA A 70 39.34 13.64 -20.82
N ARG A 71 38.69 12.93 -21.75
CA ARG A 71 39.27 12.60 -23.06
C ARG A 71 39.54 13.84 -23.90
N GLY A 72 38.57 14.75 -23.95
CA GLY A 72 38.72 16.01 -24.66
C GLY A 72 39.89 16.86 -24.15
N GLN A 73 40.08 16.88 -22.85
CA GLN A 73 41.18 17.57 -22.20
C GLN A 73 42.53 16.90 -22.50
N GLN A 74 42.59 15.59 -22.50
CA GLN A 74 43.81 14.84 -22.86
C GLN A 74 44.17 15.02 -24.32
N GLU A 75 43.20 15.00 -25.21
CA GLU A 75 43.41 15.21 -26.64
C GLU A 75 43.88 16.64 -26.96
N SER A 76 43.37 17.63 -26.22
CA SER A 76 43.77 19.02 -26.38
C SER A 76 45.16 19.33 -25.81
N SER A 77 45.64 18.54 -24.87
CA SER A 77 46.96 18.70 -24.29
C SER A 77 48.10 18.01 -25.08
N SER A 78 47.74 17.12 -25.93
CA SER A 78 48.69 16.46 -26.80
C SER A 78 48.84 17.19 -28.14
#